data_3dc81d197a6df7711d119f06fd0dda5c
#
_entry.id   3dc81d197a6df7711d119f06fd0dda5c
#
_cell.length_a   1.000
_cell.length_b   1.000
_cell.length_c   1.000
_cell.angle_alpha   90.00
_cell.angle_beta   90.00
_cell.angle_gamma   90.00
#
_symmetry.space_group_name_H-M   'P 1'
#
loop_
_entity.id
_entity.type
_entity.pdbx_description
1 polymer ?
#
loop_
_entity_poly.entity_id
_entity_poly.type
_entity_poly.pdbx_seq_one_letter_code
_entity_poly.pdbx_strand_id
1 'polypeptide(L)'
;INLDFRDVKKILSKGGVAIMSTGVAKGENRVNQAFDAALKSPLLYNNDIHKSKKILFNIYQSTQAEHQLMLDEMNEVRHFMDKFEDKNIEVIWGLANDDTLTDEVKITVLATGFGIESIPMMEDEEETDRVIENIYGGRINKRQLYLYELSDDDLDNDALVDAIESSPSYLRNSVGLAEIKSLRA
;
A
#
# COMPACT_ATOMS: atom_id res chain seq x y z
N ILE A 1 -17.13 -7.41 17.36
CA ILE A 1 -15.71 -7.77 17.06
C ILE A 1 -15.04 -6.48 16.62
N ASN A 2 -14.31 -5.83 17.52
CA ASN A 2 -13.63 -4.57 17.19
C ASN A 2 -12.20 -4.85 16.74
N LEU A 3 -11.78 -4.15 15.69
CA LEU A 3 -10.38 -4.08 15.30
C LEU A 3 -9.63 -3.15 16.26
N ASP A 4 -8.46 -3.54 16.69
CA ASP A 4 -7.58 -2.70 17.46
C ASP A 4 -6.33 -2.27 16.68
N PHE A 5 -5.54 -1.39 17.28
CA PHE A 5 -4.32 -0.91 16.63
C PHE A 5 -3.30 -2.04 16.35
N ARG A 6 -3.32 -3.12 17.12
CA ARG A 6 -2.41 -4.26 16.93
C ARG A 6 -2.73 -5.02 15.66
N ASP A 7 -4.04 -5.12 15.31
CA ASP A 7 -4.50 -5.77 14.09
C ASP A 7 -4.02 -4.98 12.87
N VAL A 8 -4.21 -3.65 12.87
CA VAL A 8 -3.71 -2.78 11.80
C VAL A 8 -2.19 -2.84 11.70
N LYS A 9 -1.48 -2.79 12.83
CA LYS A 9 -0.03 -2.92 12.86
C LYS A 9 0.44 -4.26 12.29
N LYS A 10 -0.25 -5.36 12.61
CA LYS A 10 0.07 -6.69 12.12
C LYS A 10 -0.06 -6.79 10.61
N ILE A 11 -1.11 -6.21 10.05
CA ILE A 11 -1.35 -6.16 8.61
C ILE A 11 -0.29 -5.33 7.90
N LEU A 12 0.00 -4.13 8.37
CA LEU A 12 0.94 -3.21 7.73
C LEU A 12 2.40 -3.62 7.91
N SER A 13 2.75 -4.30 9.01
CA SER A 13 4.13 -4.68 9.30
C SER A 13 4.69 -5.64 8.26
N LYS A 14 5.80 -5.25 7.61
CA LYS A 14 6.46 -5.99 6.54
C LYS A 14 5.53 -6.30 5.37
N GLY A 15 4.52 -5.44 5.15
CA GLY A 15 3.49 -5.63 4.14
C GLY A 15 3.90 -5.19 2.73
N GLY A 16 5.03 -4.50 2.55
CA GLY A 16 5.37 -3.91 1.25
C GLY A 16 4.34 -2.85 0.84
N VAL A 17 3.79 -2.97 -0.36
CA VAL A 17 2.72 -2.09 -0.84
C VAL A 17 1.42 -2.43 -0.14
N ALA A 18 0.73 -1.40 0.32
CA ALA A 18 -0.60 -1.49 0.93
C ALA A 18 -1.61 -0.68 0.10
N ILE A 19 -2.74 -1.29 -0.17
CA ILE A 19 -3.84 -0.68 -0.91
C ILE A 19 -5.07 -0.66 -0.02
N MET A 20 -5.72 0.49 0.06
CA MET A 20 -6.96 0.65 0.82
C MET A 20 -8.09 1.14 -0.08
N SER A 21 -9.25 0.55 0.09
CA SER A 21 -10.45 0.95 -0.62
C SER A 21 -11.68 0.87 0.28
N THR A 22 -12.73 1.54 -0.11
CA THR A 22 -14.00 1.55 0.64
C THR A 22 -15.16 1.43 -0.32
N GLY A 23 -16.10 0.55 0.01
CA GLY A 23 -17.39 0.41 -0.67
C GLY A 23 -18.54 0.67 0.29
N VAL A 24 -19.62 1.25 -0.21
CA VAL A 24 -20.85 1.54 0.53
C VAL A 24 -22.01 1.03 -0.29
N ALA A 25 -22.95 0.37 0.35
CA ALA A 25 -24.19 -0.06 -0.28
C ALA A 25 -25.36 -0.07 0.70
N LYS A 26 -26.57 -0.08 0.17
CA LYS A 26 -27.81 -0.10 0.94
C LYS A 26 -28.87 -1.00 0.28
N GLY A 27 -29.89 -1.34 1.05
CA GLY A 27 -30.99 -2.18 0.57
C GLY A 27 -30.68 -3.67 0.62
N GLU A 28 -31.35 -4.45 -0.21
CA GLU A 28 -31.15 -5.89 -0.27
C GLU A 28 -29.74 -6.22 -0.76
N ASN A 29 -29.13 -7.26 -0.18
CA ASN A 29 -27.79 -7.73 -0.54
C ASN A 29 -26.68 -6.64 -0.39
N ARG A 30 -26.91 -5.68 0.51
CA ARG A 30 -26.00 -4.52 0.72
C ARG A 30 -24.58 -4.92 1.09
N VAL A 31 -24.39 -6.03 1.80
CA VAL A 31 -23.06 -6.53 2.18
C VAL A 31 -22.26 -6.93 0.95
N ASN A 32 -22.81 -7.79 0.09
CA ASN A 32 -22.11 -8.20 -1.13
C ASN A 32 -21.89 -7.03 -2.08
N GLN A 33 -22.85 -6.12 -2.20
CA GLN A 33 -22.71 -4.91 -3.01
C GLN A 33 -21.60 -4.00 -2.48
N ALA A 34 -21.48 -3.85 -1.16
CA ALA A 34 -20.43 -3.04 -0.54
C ALA A 34 -19.03 -3.68 -0.73
N PHE A 35 -18.91 -5.01 -0.61
CA PHE A 35 -17.68 -5.72 -0.96
C PHE A 35 -17.30 -5.52 -2.43
N ASP A 36 -18.25 -5.70 -3.33
CA ASP A 36 -18.04 -5.52 -4.76
C ASP A 36 -17.62 -4.08 -5.09
N ALA A 37 -18.25 -3.09 -4.47
CA ALA A 37 -17.88 -1.70 -4.65
C ALA A 37 -16.46 -1.40 -4.15
N ALA A 38 -16.08 -1.95 -2.99
CA ALA A 38 -14.72 -1.81 -2.47
C ALA A 38 -13.68 -2.45 -3.41
N LEU A 39 -13.95 -3.65 -3.92
CA LEU A 39 -13.03 -4.38 -4.79
C LEU A 39 -12.92 -3.79 -6.21
N LYS A 40 -13.99 -3.14 -6.69
CA LYS A 40 -13.99 -2.43 -7.99
C LYS A 40 -13.39 -1.04 -7.92
N SER A 41 -12.92 -0.60 -6.75
CA SER A 41 -12.22 0.68 -6.61
C SER A 41 -11.03 0.77 -7.56
N PRO A 42 -10.79 1.91 -8.22
CA PRO A 42 -9.65 2.10 -9.12
C PRO A 42 -8.30 1.74 -8.48
N LEU A 43 -8.17 1.88 -7.17
CA LEU A 43 -6.96 1.53 -6.42
C LEU A 43 -6.72 0.01 -6.36
N LEU A 44 -7.80 -0.80 -6.39
CA LEU A 44 -7.72 -2.27 -6.40
C LEU A 44 -7.97 -2.87 -7.78
N TYR A 45 -8.53 -2.11 -8.72
CA TYR A 45 -8.97 -2.63 -10.02
C TYR A 45 -7.84 -3.27 -10.83
N ASN A 46 -6.64 -2.70 -10.76
CA ASN A 46 -5.45 -3.22 -11.44
C ASN A 46 -4.67 -4.23 -10.58
N ASN A 47 -5.07 -4.42 -9.33
CA ASN A 47 -4.37 -5.30 -8.39
C ASN A 47 -5.30 -6.42 -7.96
N ASP A 48 -4.95 -7.64 -8.36
CA ASP A 48 -5.68 -8.82 -7.91
C ASP A 48 -5.49 -9.00 -6.39
N ILE A 49 -6.55 -8.75 -5.61
CA ILE A 49 -6.54 -8.89 -4.15
C ILE A 49 -6.07 -10.28 -3.70
N HIS A 50 -6.23 -11.28 -4.56
CA HIS A 50 -5.75 -12.64 -4.28
C HIS A 50 -4.23 -12.80 -4.35
N LYS A 51 -3.50 -11.80 -4.82
CA LYS A 51 -2.04 -11.73 -4.77
C LYS A 51 -1.52 -11.08 -3.48
N SER A 52 -2.41 -10.55 -2.64
CA SER A 52 -2.05 -10.02 -1.33
C SER A 52 -1.63 -11.14 -0.37
N LYS A 53 -0.83 -10.80 0.63
CA LYS A 53 -0.44 -11.74 1.70
C LYS A 53 -1.31 -11.59 2.94
N LYS A 54 -1.84 -10.39 3.16
CA LYS A 54 -2.66 -10.08 4.32
C LYS A 54 -3.77 -9.11 3.91
N ILE A 55 -4.96 -9.35 4.45
CA ILE A 55 -6.13 -8.53 4.21
C ILE A 55 -6.81 -8.21 5.54
N LEU A 56 -7.23 -6.97 5.69
CA LEU A 56 -8.08 -6.53 6.79
C LEU A 56 -9.36 -5.95 6.21
N PHE A 57 -10.48 -6.47 6.70
CA PHE A 57 -11.81 -5.94 6.40
C PHE A 57 -12.39 -5.27 7.63
N ASN A 58 -12.78 -4.02 7.51
CA ASN A 58 -13.57 -3.35 8.55
C ASN A 58 -14.97 -3.05 8.02
N ILE A 59 -15.95 -3.65 8.65
CA ILE A 59 -17.37 -3.51 8.30
C ILE A 59 -17.98 -2.51 9.26
N TYR A 60 -18.62 -1.50 8.73
CA TYR A 60 -19.32 -0.50 9.51
C TYR A 60 -20.82 -0.65 9.30
N GLN A 61 -21.53 -0.64 10.40
CA GLN A 61 -23.00 -0.68 10.44
C GLN A 61 -23.56 0.54 11.15
N SER A 62 -24.84 0.79 10.96
CA SER A 62 -25.58 1.81 11.70
C SER A 62 -25.56 1.52 13.21
N THR A 63 -25.60 2.57 14.02
CA THR A 63 -25.86 2.48 15.46
C THR A 63 -27.33 2.23 15.77
N GLN A 64 -28.24 2.50 14.82
CA GLN A 64 -29.68 2.27 14.97
C GLN A 64 -29.97 0.78 14.87
N ALA A 65 -30.64 0.22 15.89
CA ALA A 65 -30.90 -1.22 15.99
C ALA A 65 -31.68 -1.79 14.78
N GLU A 66 -32.52 -0.98 14.16
CA GLU A 66 -33.35 -1.39 13.01
C GLU A 66 -32.50 -1.60 11.73
N HIS A 67 -31.32 -1.03 11.67
CA HIS A 67 -30.44 -1.03 10.50
C HIS A 67 -29.13 -1.77 10.72
N GLN A 68 -28.97 -2.43 11.86
CA GLN A 68 -27.80 -3.26 12.13
C GLN A 68 -27.78 -4.49 11.21
N LEU A 69 -26.60 -5.09 11.08
CA LEU A 69 -26.44 -6.31 10.28
C LEU A 69 -27.26 -7.47 10.86
N MET A 70 -28.00 -8.12 10.01
CA MET A 70 -28.77 -9.31 10.33
C MET A 70 -27.88 -10.55 10.28
N LEU A 71 -28.36 -11.66 10.84
CA LEU A 71 -27.63 -12.93 10.86
C LEU A 71 -27.32 -13.45 9.44
N ASP A 72 -28.27 -13.28 8.53
CA ASP A 72 -28.08 -13.70 7.13
C ASP A 72 -27.01 -12.87 6.44
N GLU A 73 -26.95 -11.57 6.70
CA GLU A 73 -25.90 -10.67 6.20
C GLU A 73 -24.51 -11.03 6.78
N MET A 74 -24.47 -11.48 8.03
CA MET A 74 -23.21 -12.00 8.62
C MET A 74 -22.75 -13.30 7.95
N ASN A 75 -23.68 -14.14 7.46
CA ASN A 75 -23.33 -15.29 6.64
C ASN A 75 -22.73 -14.89 5.30
N GLU A 76 -23.21 -13.81 4.68
CA GLU A 76 -22.62 -13.25 3.46
C GLU A 76 -21.17 -12.79 3.71
N VAL A 77 -20.92 -12.11 4.83
CA VAL A 77 -19.56 -11.75 5.25
C VAL A 77 -18.66 -12.99 5.34
N ARG A 78 -19.16 -14.05 5.99
CA ARG A 78 -18.40 -15.30 6.13
C ARG A 78 -18.11 -15.95 4.79
N HIS A 79 -19.11 -16.08 3.94
CA HIS A 79 -18.92 -16.62 2.58
C HIS A 79 -17.91 -15.82 1.74
N PHE A 80 -17.85 -14.52 1.98
CA PHE A 80 -16.84 -13.69 1.33
C PHE A 80 -15.43 -14.00 1.84
N MET A 81 -15.26 -14.19 3.17
CA MET A 81 -13.98 -14.52 3.78
C MET A 81 -13.45 -15.89 3.34
N ASP A 82 -14.35 -16.88 3.20
CA ASP A 82 -14.00 -18.25 2.78
C ASP A 82 -13.25 -18.28 1.43
N LYS A 83 -13.47 -17.28 0.57
CA LYS A 83 -12.76 -17.15 -0.72
C LYS A 83 -11.25 -16.95 -0.60
N PHE A 84 -10.77 -16.56 0.57
CA PHE A 84 -9.35 -16.26 0.84
C PHE A 84 -8.66 -17.35 1.67
N GLU A 85 -9.40 -18.24 2.35
CA GLU A 85 -8.83 -19.29 3.21
C GLU A 85 -7.93 -20.26 2.43
N ASP A 86 -8.33 -20.65 1.22
CA ASP A 86 -7.58 -21.60 0.39
C ASP A 86 -6.28 -21.04 -0.21
N LYS A 87 -6.06 -19.72 -0.10
CA LYS A 87 -4.95 -19.02 -0.78
C LYS A 87 -3.78 -18.64 0.13
N ASN A 88 -3.77 -19.14 1.36
CA ASN A 88 -2.74 -18.83 2.36
C ASN A 88 -2.62 -17.32 2.64
N ILE A 89 -3.75 -16.60 2.54
CA ILE A 89 -3.86 -15.17 2.82
C ILE A 89 -4.32 -15.01 4.28
N GLU A 90 -3.57 -14.24 5.05
CA GLU A 90 -3.99 -13.92 6.41
C GLU A 90 -5.13 -12.88 6.37
N VAL A 91 -6.32 -13.27 6.84
CA VAL A 91 -7.50 -12.40 6.87
C VAL A 91 -7.82 -12.01 8.31
N ILE A 92 -7.93 -10.72 8.55
CA ILE A 92 -8.44 -10.14 9.80
C ILE A 92 -9.69 -9.33 9.46
N TRP A 93 -10.73 -9.44 10.26
CA TRP A 93 -11.92 -8.64 10.06
C TRP A 93 -12.52 -8.15 11.37
N GLY A 94 -13.25 -7.07 11.29
CA GLY A 94 -13.96 -6.50 12.43
C GLY A 94 -15.23 -5.79 12.02
N LEU A 95 -16.07 -5.57 13.03
CA LEU A 95 -17.34 -4.89 12.92
C LEU A 95 -17.29 -3.66 13.83
N ALA A 96 -17.62 -2.51 13.28
CA ALA A 96 -17.67 -1.24 14.01
C ALA A 96 -19.02 -0.53 13.75
N ASN A 97 -19.39 0.34 14.64
CA ASN A 97 -20.58 1.19 14.47
C ASN A 97 -20.15 2.54 13.91
N ASP A 98 -20.99 3.11 13.04
CA ASP A 98 -20.81 4.42 12.46
C ASP A 98 -22.15 5.18 12.53
N ASP A 99 -22.17 6.28 13.29
CA ASP A 99 -23.37 7.09 13.56
C ASP A 99 -23.86 7.83 12.30
N THR A 100 -23.04 7.91 11.26
CA THR A 100 -23.38 8.59 10.01
C THR A 100 -24.17 7.69 9.05
N LEU A 101 -24.14 6.38 9.30
CA LEU A 101 -24.87 5.40 8.48
C LEU A 101 -26.32 5.27 8.96
N THR A 102 -27.22 5.14 8.00
CA THR A 102 -28.62 4.78 8.24
C THR A 102 -28.82 3.30 7.90
N ASP A 103 -29.32 3.01 6.72
CA ASP A 103 -29.53 1.64 6.22
C ASP A 103 -28.36 1.12 5.35
N GLU A 104 -27.30 1.92 5.24
CA GLU A 104 -26.11 1.53 4.50
C GLU A 104 -25.19 0.63 5.33
N VAL A 105 -24.43 -0.20 4.62
CA VAL A 105 -23.23 -0.89 5.11
C VAL A 105 -22.03 -0.32 4.39
N LYS A 106 -20.98 0.03 5.16
CA LYS A 106 -19.71 0.49 4.64
C LYS A 106 -18.64 -0.54 4.94
N ILE A 107 -17.88 -0.93 3.93
CA ILE A 107 -16.80 -1.91 4.06
C ILE A 107 -15.50 -1.26 3.59
N THR A 108 -14.52 -1.23 4.47
CA THR A 108 -13.16 -0.79 4.16
C THR A 108 -12.26 -2.00 4.05
N VAL A 109 -11.56 -2.11 2.96
CA VAL A 109 -10.59 -3.17 2.66
C VAL A 109 -9.19 -2.58 2.72
N LEU A 110 -8.31 -3.20 3.50
CA LEU A 110 -6.88 -2.90 3.51
C LEU A 110 -6.13 -4.19 3.14
N ALA A 111 -5.53 -4.22 1.97
CA ALA A 111 -4.77 -5.36 1.47
C ALA A 111 -3.28 -5.01 1.39
N THR A 112 -2.41 -5.93 1.82
CA THR A 112 -0.96 -5.73 1.86
C THR A 112 -0.20 -6.95 1.35
N GLY A 113 1.06 -6.77 1.05
CA GLY A 113 1.92 -7.85 0.58
C GLY A 113 2.02 -7.93 -0.93
N PHE A 114 1.56 -6.89 -1.62
CA PHE A 114 1.79 -6.74 -3.04
C PHE A 114 3.27 -6.42 -3.31
N GLY A 115 3.80 -6.87 -4.44
CA GLY A 115 5.08 -6.43 -4.95
C GLY A 115 5.04 -4.99 -5.48
N ILE A 116 6.20 -4.43 -5.75
CA ILE A 116 6.33 -3.06 -6.30
C ILE A 116 5.69 -2.98 -7.70
N GLU A 117 5.67 -4.09 -8.43
CA GLU A 117 4.99 -4.26 -9.71
C GLU A 117 3.47 -4.01 -9.66
N SER A 118 2.90 -4.03 -8.45
CA SER A 118 1.47 -3.77 -8.23
C SER A 118 1.13 -2.27 -8.12
N ILE A 119 2.12 -1.39 -8.19
CA ILE A 119 1.87 0.06 -8.17
C ILE A 119 1.59 0.51 -9.60
N PRO A 120 0.38 1.01 -9.92
CA PRO A 120 0.12 1.63 -11.21
C PRO A 120 1.16 2.72 -11.47
N MET A 121 1.82 2.71 -12.60
CA MET A 121 2.93 3.58 -13.00
C MET A 121 4.35 3.07 -12.64
N MET A 122 4.51 1.89 -12.03
CA MET A 122 5.83 1.26 -11.84
C MET A 122 6.01 -0.02 -12.65
N GLU A 123 5.02 -0.43 -13.44
CA GLU A 123 5.08 -1.67 -14.23
C GLU A 123 6.07 -1.63 -15.40
N ASP A 124 6.41 -0.42 -15.89
CA ASP A 124 7.43 -0.27 -16.94
C ASP A 124 8.14 1.08 -16.79
N GLU A 125 9.39 1.05 -16.35
CA GLU A 125 10.24 2.25 -16.39
C GLU A 125 10.34 2.80 -17.83
N GLU A 126 10.31 1.93 -18.85
CA GLU A 126 10.36 2.34 -20.26
C GLU A 126 9.05 3.00 -20.73
N GLU A 127 7.89 2.54 -20.29
CA GLU A 127 6.60 3.12 -20.67
C GLU A 127 6.33 4.42 -19.92
N THR A 128 6.73 4.49 -18.65
CA THR A 128 6.67 5.72 -17.85
C THR A 128 7.60 6.79 -18.43
N ASP A 129 8.81 6.41 -18.86
CA ASP A 129 9.75 7.32 -19.52
C ASP A 129 9.19 7.83 -20.86
N ARG A 130 8.53 6.99 -21.67
CA ARG A 130 7.88 7.39 -22.93
C ARG A 130 6.72 8.34 -22.71
N VAL A 131 5.90 8.11 -21.69
CA VAL A 131 4.77 8.97 -21.34
C VAL A 131 5.27 10.33 -20.83
N ILE A 132 6.28 10.34 -19.97
CA ILE A 132 6.92 11.55 -19.46
C ILE A 132 7.60 12.33 -20.61
N GLU A 133 8.29 11.63 -21.52
CA GLU A 133 8.93 12.23 -22.70
C GLU A 133 7.91 12.87 -23.65
N ASN A 134 6.76 12.21 -23.84
CA ASN A 134 5.67 12.74 -24.67
C ASN A 134 4.93 13.92 -24.04
N ILE A 135 4.73 13.94 -22.73
CA ILE A 135 3.98 15.00 -22.02
C ILE A 135 4.85 16.21 -21.75
N TYR A 136 6.11 16.03 -21.41
CA TYR A 136 7.02 17.08 -20.94
C TYR A 136 8.11 17.45 -21.96
N GLY A 137 8.06 16.88 -23.18
CA GLY A 137 8.94 17.30 -24.29
C GLY A 137 10.41 17.01 -24.07
N GLY A 138 10.73 15.77 -23.74
CA GLY A 138 12.04 15.21 -24.00
C GLY A 138 13.24 15.88 -23.34
N ARG A 139 13.20 16.29 -22.08
CA ARG A 139 14.37 16.59 -21.24
C ARG A 139 14.05 16.55 -19.75
N ILE A 140 13.60 15.43 -19.25
CA ILE A 140 13.89 15.13 -17.85
C ILE A 140 15.25 14.44 -17.84
N ASN A 141 16.31 15.20 -17.60
CA ASN A 141 17.57 14.61 -17.20
C ASN A 141 17.26 13.81 -15.92
N LYS A 142 17.21 12.49 -16.04
CA LYS A 142 17.25 11.61 -14.86
C LYS A 142 18.52 12.05 -14.14
N ARG A 143 18.39 12.82 -13.05
CA ARG A 143 19.52 13.13 -12.19
C ARG A 143 19.96 11.81 -11.59
N GLN A 144 20.98 11.22 -12.17
CA GLN A 144 21.62 10.06 -11.63
C GLN A 144 22.22 10.49 -10.29
N LEU A 145 21.63 10.00 -9.18
CA LEU A 145 22.16 10.30 -7.86
C LEU A 145 23.41 9.45 -7.64
N TYR A 146 24.52 10.09 -7.41
CA TYR A 146 25.80 9.44 -7.10
C TYR A 146 25.89 9.31 -5.57
N LEU A 147 25.30 8.22 -5.06
CA LEU A 147 25.27 7.91 -3.64
C LEU A 147 26.55 7.17 -3.22
N TYR A 148 27.03 7.46 -2.02
CA TYR A 148 28.07 6.71 -1.34
C TYR A 148 27.43 6.00 -0.14
N GLU A 149 27.59 4.68 -0.06
CA GLU A 149 27.13 3.88 1.07
C GLU A 149 28.27 3.78 2.10
N LEU A 150 28.06 4.40 3.26
CA LEU A 150 28.99 4.36 4.39
C LEU A 150 28.94 2.98 5.05
N SER A 151 30.11 2.42 5.34
CA SER A 151 30.26 1.30 6.27
C SER A 151 30.70 1.81 7.65
N ASP A 152 30.64 0.95 8.67
CA ASP A 152 31.04 1.34 10.01
C ASP A 152 32.50 1.78 10.08
N ASP A 153 33.39 1.14 9.29
CA ASP A 153 34.83 1.49 9.21
C ASP A 153 35.07 2.85 8.51
N ASP A 154 34.13 3.30 7.66
CA ASP A 154 34.26 4.59 6.97
C ASP A 154 34.02 5.78 7.91
N LEU A 155 33.30 5.58 9.03
CA LEU A 155 32.97 6.63 10.00
C LEU A 155 34.19 7.14 10.78
N ASP A 156 35.24 6.33 10.89
CA ASP A 156 36.50 6.68 11.55
C ASP A 156 37.51 7.36 10.59
N ASN A 157 37.11 7.55 9.32
CA ASN A 157 37.94 8.21 8.31
C ASN A 157 37.52 9.66 8.10
N ASP A 158 38.09 10.59 8.85
CA ASP A 158 37.75 12.02 8.81
C ASP A 158 37.85 12.61 7.39
N ALA A 159 38.86 12.23 6.59
CA ALA A 159 38.99 12.74 5.23
C ALA A 159 37.88 12.28 4.30
N LEU A 160 37.35 11.08 4.50
CA LEU A 160 36.23 10.54 3.77
C LEU A 160 34.93 11.23 4.17
N VAL A 161 34.70 11.42 5.46
CA VAL A 161 33.52 12.11 6.01
C VAL A 161 33.49 13.55 5.51
N ASP A 162 34.58 14.30 5.61
CA ASP A 162 34.68 15.69 5.12
C ASP A 162 34.40 15.78 3.61
N ALA A 163 34.90 14.84 2.82
CA ALA A 163 34.65 14.79 1.37
C ALA A 163 33.17 14.52 1.03
N ILE A 164 32.50 13.70 1.83
CA ILE A 164 31.05 13.41 1.66
C ILE A 164 30.22 14.63 2.06
N GLU A 165 30.52 15.28 3.19
CA GLU A 165 29.80 16.46 3.69
C GLU A 165 29.96 17.67 2.75
N SER A 166 31.17 17.89 2.22
CA SER A 166 31.41 18.98 1.29
C SER A 166 30.84 18.78 -0.10
N SER A 167 30.41 17.55 -0.43
CA SER A 167 29.92 17.15 -1.75
C SER A 167 28.53 16.50 -1.67
N PRO A 168 27.44 17.29 -1.55
CA PRO A 168 26.08 16.76 -1.49
C PRO A 168 25.73 15.87 -2.68
N SER A 169 25.03 14.77 -2.46
CA SER A 169 24.73 13.74 -3.48
C SER A 169 24.02 14.29 -4.72
N TYR A 170 23.19 15.33 -4.57
CA TYR A 170 22.46 15.97 -5.67
C TYR A 170 23.34 16.88 -6.56
N LEU A 171 24.56 17.26 -6.12
CA LEU A 171 25.55 18.01 -6.89
C LEU A 171 26.68 17.12 -7.40
N ARG A 172 26.80 15.89 -6.87
CA ARG A 172 27.89 14.97 -7.16
C ARG A 172 27.75 14.39 -8.57
N ASN A 173 28.85 14.18 -9.23
CA ASN A 173 28.95 13.47 -10.50
C ASN A 173 29.77 12.17 -10.36
N SER A 174 29.93 11.43 -11.45
CA SER A 174 30.69 10.18 -11.45
C SER A 174 32.16 10.35 -11.02
N VAL A 175 32.77 11.48 -11.35
CA VAL A 175 34.17 11.78 -10.99
C VAL A 175 34.29 12.03 -9.49
N GLY A 176 33.39 12.90 -8.94
CA GLY A 176 33.39 13.17 -7.49
C GLY A 176 33.10 11.92 -6.65
N LEU A 177 32.21 11.01 -7.13
CA LEU A 177 32.01 9.73 -6.45
C LEU A 177 33.25 8.83 -6.50
N ALA A 178 33.97 8.82 -7.61
CA ALA A 178 35.23 8.05 -7.74
C ALA A 178 36.35 8.60 -6.82
N GLU A 179 36.44 9.92 -6.70
CA GLU A 179 37.36 10.57 -5.77
C GLU A 179 37.06 10.20 -4.32
N ILE A 180 35.80 10.28 -3.89
CA ILE A 180 35.35 9.86 -2.56
C ILE A 180 35.72 8.39 -2.31
N LYS A 181 35.43 7.52 -3.27
CA LYS A 181 35.77 6.09 -3.16
C LYS A 181 37.27 5.82 -3.06
N SER A 182 38.10 6.66 -3.64
CA SER A 182 39.56 6.53 -3.56
C SER A 182 40.12 6.88 -2.19
N LEU A 183 39.38 7.55 -1.32
CA LEU A 183 39.74 7.86 0.06
C LEU A 183 39.48 6.68 1.02
N ARG A 184 38.80 5.66 0.55
CA ARG A 184 38.61 4.42 1.29
C ARG A 184 39.91 3.63 1.28
N ALA A 185 40.55 3.54 2.43
CA ALA A 185 41.82 2.84 2.58
C ALA A 185 41.66 1.32 2.55
#